data_30970e0bd67c64cff0d4ac3d5987af44
#
_entry.id   30970e0bd67c64cff0d4ac3d5987af44
#
_cell.length_a   1.000
_cell.length_b   1.000
_cell.length_c   1.000
_cell.angle_alpha   90.00
_cell.angle_beta   90.00
_cell.angle_gamma   90.00
#
_symmetry.space_group_name_H-M   'P 1'
#
loop_
_entity.id
_entity.type
_entity.pdbx_description
1 polymer ?
#
loop_
_entity_poly.entity_id
_entity_poly.type
_entity_poly.pdbx_seq_one_letter_code
_entity_poly.pdbx_strand_id
1 'polypeptide(L)'
;MSEHNQPKRGPMGGHGPMGGGPGAMMGGARAKDFKGGGKKLLQYLSPFKWKLVMGIFFAALSTVFTIAGPKILALATDELTSGLVAIITGAEGGINFLYIGQIILFLLGIYLLSALFSYIQGFTLAGVSAKVSYNLRNALMHKINRLPLSYFHRTSQGDVLSRITNDVDTLSQGLNQSITQLITSVCSVLGVLVMMLTISWQMTLAALCIIPVTLILVMLVVKISQKHFKNQQKYLGAVNGQVEEMYGGHMVVKAFNGESKALRDFDKDNDKLYNAGWKAQFLSGMMQPIMSFVGNAGYVLIC
;
A
#
# COMPACT_ATOMS: atom_id res chain seq x y z
N MET A 1 13.62 -32.70 -46.75
CA MET A 1 13.43 -31.26 -46.43
C MET A 1 12.16 -31.15 -45.61
N SER A 2 12.32 -31.14 -44.27
CA SER A 2 11.20 -30.96 -43.31
C SER A 2 11.58 -29.83 -42.41
N GLU A 3 10.93 -28.68 -42.59
CA GLU A 3 11.07 -27.51 -41.74
C GLU A 3 10.59 -27.80 -40.33
N HIS A 4 11.50 -27.72 -39.37
CA HIS A 4 11.25 -27.87 -37.96
C HIS A 4 10.78 -26.52 -37.39
N ASN A 5 9.48 -26.36 -37.26
CA ASN A 5 8.86 -25.16 -36.71
C ASN A 5 9.00 -25.19 -35.17
N GLN A 6 10.01 -24.49 -34.63
CA GLN A 6 10.19 -24.35 -33.19
C GLN A 6 9.20 -23.31 -32.63
N PRO A 7 8.49 -23.61 -31.53
CA PRO A 7 7.60 -22.64 -30.89
C PRO A 7 8.43 -21.55 -30.18
N LYS A 8 8.13 -20.27 -30.46
CA LYS A 8 8.68 -19.11 -29.78
C LYS A 8 8.38 -19.20 -28.27
N ARG A 9 9.40 -19.44 -27.47
CA ARG A 9 9.36 -19.32 -26.00
C ARG A 9 9.21 -17.85 -25.64
N GLY A 10 8.09 -17.48 -24.98
CA GLY A 10 7.92 -16.19 -24.38
C GLY A 10 8.88 -15.98 -23.20
N PRO A 11 9.21 -14.72 -22.81
CA PRO A 11 10.20 -14.42 -21.78
C PRO A 11 9.73 -14.96 -20.42
N MET A 12 10.56 -15.81 -19.82
CA MET A 12 10.45 -16.25 -18.42
C MET A 12 10.59 -15.05 -17.49
N GLY A 13 9.50 -14.62 -16.86
CA GLY A 13 9.51 -13.65 -15.78
C GLY A 13 10.19 -14.23 -14.54
N GLY A 14 11.45 -13.86 -14.30
CA GLY A 14 12.18 -14.21 -13.09
C GLY A 14 11.53 -13.52 -11.87
N HIS A 15 10.97 -14.31 -10.96
CA HIS A 15 10.57 -13.87 -9.62
C HIS A 15 11.81 -13.85 -8.72
N GLY A 16 12.42 -12.66 -8.56
CA GLY A 16 13.35 -12.40 -7.47
C GLY A 16 12.57 -11.93 -6.23
N PRO A 17 12.84 -12.46 -5.03
CA PRO A 17 12.22 -11.96 -3.81
C PRO A 17 12.94 -10.69 -3.32
N MET A 18 12.17 -9.72 -2.83
CA MET A 18 12.53 -8.50 -2.10
C MET A 18 12.97 -7.28 -2.93
N GLY A 19 12.07 -6.30 -2.96
CA GLY A 19 12.29 -4.95 -3.44
C GLY A 19 10.99 -4.17 -3.63
N GLY A 20 10.09 -4.22 -2.66
CA GLY A 20 8.87 -3.41 -2.65
C GLY A 20 9.15 -1.93 -2.36
N GLY A 21 9.78 -1.19 -3.29
CA GLY A 21 9.81 0.26 -3.26
C GLY A 21 8.51 0.86 -3.80
N PRO A 22 8.18 2.14 -3.50
CA PRO A 22 6.94 2.82 -3.94
C PRO A 22 6.72 2.83 -5.46
N GLY A 23 7.76 2.51 -6.26
CA GLY A 23 7.69 2.39 -7.72
C GLY A 23 7.04 1.10 -8.24
N ALA A 24 6.94 0.05 -7.42
CA ALA A 24 6.33 -1.23 -7.82
C ALA A 24 4.80 -1.12 -8.03
N MET A 25 4.16 -0.08 -7.49
CA MET A 25 2.72 0.16 -7.66
C MET A 25 2.35 0.77 -9.04
N MET A 26 3.31 1.26 -9.83
CA MET A 26 3.00 1.94 -11.10
C MET A 26 3.19 1.10 -12.37
N GLY A 27 3.68 -0.15 -12.26
CA GLY A 27 3.99 -1.02 -13.40
C GLY A 27 2.97 -2.12 -13.71
N GLY A 28 1.90 -2.25 -12.95
CA GLY A 28 0.81 -3.18 -13.24
C GLY A 28 0.09 -2.79 -14.54
N ALA A 29 -0.03 -3.72 -15.49
CA ALA A 29 -0.82 -3.51 -16.69
C ALA A 29 -2.20 -2.95 -16.29
N ARG A 30 -2.55 -1.76 -16.79
CA ARG A 30 -3.87 -1.16 -16.53
C ARG A 30 -4.94 -2.18 -16.90
N ALA A 31 -5.81 -2.48 -15.95
CA ALA A 31 -6.94 -3.36 -16.21
C ALA A 31 -7.74 -2.81 -17.41
N LYS A 32 -7.89 -3.62 -18.45
CA LYS A 32 -8.59 -3.24 -19.68
C LYS A 32 -10.05 -2.83 -19.43
N ASP A 33 -10.66 -3.36 -18.38
CA ASP A 33 -12.03 -3.05 -17.95
C ASP A 33 -12.11 -2.99 -16.42
N PHE A 34 -11.74 -1.82 -15.86
CA PHE A 34 -11.79 -1.58 -14.41
C PHE A 34 -13.24 -1.57 -13.86
N LYS A 35 -14.19 -1.02 -14.63
CA LYS A 35 -15.60 -0.93 -14.21
C LYS A 35 -16.27 -2.30 -14.19
N GLY A 36 -16.04 -3.12 -15.22
CA GLY A 36 -16.60 -4.48 -15.30
C GLY A 36 -15.99 -5.40 -14.23
N GLY A 37 -14.68 -5.31 -13.99
CA GLY A 37 -14.01 -6.05 -12.92
C GLY A 37 -14.54 -5.69 -11.54
N GLY A 38 -14.68 -4.40 -11.23
CA GLY A 38 -15.21 -3.91 -9.96
C GLY A 38 -16.66 -4.35 -9.72
N LYS A 39 -17.52 -4.31 -10.75
CA LYS A 39 -18.91 -4.78 -10.65
C LYS A 39 -19.01 -6.26 -10.35
N LYS A 40 -18.19 -7.09 -11.00
CA LYS A 40 -18.11 -8.54 -10.71
C LYS A 40 -17.63 -8.80 -9.29
N LEU A 41 -16.63 -8.06 -8.82
CA LEU A 41 -16.12 -8.17 -7.46
C LEU A 41 -17.23 -7.85 -6.43
N LEU A 42 -17.97 -6.77 -6.64
CA LEU A 42 -19.12 -6.41 -5.81
C LEU A 42 -20.20 -7.50 -5.80
N GLN A 43 -20.42 -8.20 -6.91
CA GLN A 43 -21.34 -9.35 -6.97
C GLN A 43 -20.86 -10.51 -6.08
N TYR A 44 -19.55 -10.80 -6.05
CA TYR A 44 -18.99 -11.82 -5.15
C TYR A 44 -19.00 -11.42 -3.68
N LEU A 45 -18.96 -10.12 -3.37
CA LEU A 45 -19.07 -9.58 -2.01
C LEU A 45 -20.52 -9.47 -1.54
N SER A 46 -21.47 -9.31 -2.44
CA SER A 46 -22.90 -9.11 -2.13
C SER A 46 -23.50 -10.15 -1.14
N PRO A 47 -23.21 -11.46 -1.23
CA PRO A 47 -23.71 -12.44 -0.26
C PRO A 47 -23.23 -12.18 1.19
N PHE A 48 -22.13 -11.45 1.35
CA PHE A 48 -21.47 -11.17 2.64
C PHE A 48 -21.77 -9.77 3.19
N LYS A 49 -22.77 -9.05 2.64
CA LYS A 49 -23.11 -7.68 3.02
C LYS A 49 -23.26 -7.49 4.55
N TRP A 50 -23.88 -8.42 5.24
CA TRP A 50 -24.04 -8.34 6.70
C TRP A 50 -22.72 -8.44 7.45
N LYS A 51 -21.80 -9.31 7.00
CA LYS A 51 -20.44 -9.38 7.57
C LYS A 51 -19.64 -8.13 7.29
N LEU A 52 -19.80 -7.53 6.12
CA LEU A 52 -19.17 -6.24 5.78
C LEU A 52 -19.73 -5.12 6.67
N VAL A 53 -21.04 -5.06 6.89
CA VAL A 53 -21.67 -4.10 7.80
C VAL A 53 -21.16 -4.30 9.24
N MET A 54 -21.06 -5.54 9.73
CA MET A 54 -20.43 -5.82 11.02
C MET A 54 -18.97 -5.33 11.07
N GLY A 55 -18.20 -5.58 10.01
CA GLY A 55 -16.82 -5.08 9.90
C GLY A 55 -16.74 -3.55 9.98
N ILE A 56 -17.62 -2.85 9.28
CA ILE A 56 -17.73 -1.37 9.34
C ILE A 56 -18.12 -0.92 10.76
N PHE A 57 -19.06 -1.56 11.38
CA PHE A 57 -19.51 -1.23 12.74
C PHE A 57 -18.38 -1.37 13.77
N PHE A 58 -17.67 -2.50 13.78
CA PHE A 58 -16.56 -2.70 14.70
C PHE A 58 -15.36 -1.79 14.38
N ALA A 59 -15.13 -1.47 13.10
CA ALA A 59 -14.13 -0.48 12.71
C ALA A 59 -14.46 0.91 13.26
N ALA A 60 -15.72 1.35 13.09
CA ALA A 60 -16.17 2.64 13.61
C ALA A 60 -16.03 2.70 15.13
N LEU A 61 -16.44 1.63 15.82
CA LEU A 61 -16.36 1.55 17.27
C LEU A 61 -14.90 1.58 17.76
N SER A 62 -14.03 0.78 17.17
CA SER A 62 -12.56 0.80 17.44
C SER A 62 -11.98 2.19 17.21
N THR A 63 -12.35 2.84 16.10
CA THR A 63 -11.87 4.18 15.74
C THR A 63 -12.32 5.24 16.76
N VAL A 64 -13.57 5.20 17.19
CA VAL A 64 -14.10 6.13 18.22
C VAL A 64 -13.28 6.03 19.51
N PHE A 65 -13.00 4.81 19.99
CA PHE A 65 -12.18 4.62 21.18
C PHE A 65 -10.74 5.08 20.98
N THR A 66 -10.14 4.84 19.83
CA THR A 66 -8.79 5.28 19.51
C THR A 66 -8.69 6.81 19.47
N ILE A 67 -9.68 7.49 18.86
CA ILE A 67 -9.71 8.95 18.71
C ILE A 67 -10.03 9.64 20.05
N ALA A 68 -10.79 9.00 20.94
CA ALA A 68 -11.05 9.54 22.28
C ALA A 68 -9.81 9.56 23.18
N GLY A 69 -8.83 8.69 22.92
CA GLY A 69 -7.62 8.56 23.72
C GLY A 69 -6.84 9.86 23.95
N PRO A 70 -6.45 10.61 22.91
CA PRO A 70 -5.74 11.89 23.10
C PRO A 70 -6.51 12.93 23.91
N LYS A 71 -7.85 12.97 23.79
CA LYS A 71 -8.69 13.90 24.59
C LYS A 71 -8.70 13.54 26.07
N ILE A 72 -8.71 12.26 26.40
CA ILE A 72 -8.63 11.78 27.77
C ILE A 72 -7.25 11.96 28.33
N LEU A 73 -6.20 11.75 27.50
CA LEU A 73 -4.82 11.99 27.90
C LEU A 73 -4.55 13.46 28.20
N ALA A 74 -5.23 14.39 27.51
CA ALA A 74 -5.14 15.82 27.79
C ALA A 74 -5.53 16.15 29.25
N LEU A 75 -6.54 15.48 29.83
CA LEU A 75 -6.93 15.66 31.23
C LEU A 75 -5.77 15.32 32.20
N ALA A 76 -5.00 14.28 31.88
CA ALA A 76 -3.82 13.92 32.69
C ALA A 76 -2.69 14.96 32.53
N THR A 77 -2.53 15.52 31.33
CA THR A 77 -1.54 16.57 31.06
C THR A 77 -1.93 17.88 31.74
N ASP A 78 -3.21 18.23 31.75
CA ASP A 78 -3.74 19.43 32.43
C ASP A 78 -3.53 19.36 33.95
N GLU A 79 -3.78 18.18 34.55
CA GLU A 79 -3.52 17.94 35.96
C GLU A 79 -2.03 18.04 36.31
N LEU A 80 -1.15 17.51 35.46
CA LEU A 80 0.29 17.61 35.59
C LEU A 80 0.76 19.06 35.51
N THR A 81 0.26 19.82 34.55
CA THR A 81 0.65 21.23 34.37
C THR A 81 0.13 22.13 35.50
N SER A 82 -1.13 21.95 35.91
CA SER A 82 -1.72 22.70 37.03
C SER A 82 -1.03 22.39 38.36
N GLY A 83 -0.73 21.13 38.63
CA GLY A 83 0.01 20.72 39.82
C GLY A 83 1.45 21.24 39.82
N LEU A 84 2.13 21.27 38.68
CA LEU A 84 3.47 21.82 38.55
C LEU A 84 3.49 23.35 38.77
N VAL A 85 2.51 24.07 38.20
CA VAL A 85 2.33 25.52 38.40
C VAL A 85 2.07 25.83 39.90
N ALA A 86 1.21 25.06 40.56
CA ALA A 86 0.96 25.23 41.99
C ALA A 86 2.24 25.08 42.86
N ILE A 87 3.09 24.08 42.55
CA ILE A 87 4.36 23.88 43.22
C ILE A 87 5.32 25.08 43.01
N ILE A 88 5.41 25.58 41.76
CA ILE A 88 6.32 26.70 41.40
C ILE A 88 5.84 28.03 42.01
N THR A 89 4.54 28.27 42.06
CA THR A 89 3.93 29.49 42.57
C THR A 89 3.75 29.50 44.11
N GLY A 90 4.05 28.37 44.79
CA GLY A 90 3.87 28.23 46.23
C GLY A 90 2.42 28.20 46.67
N ALA A 91 1.49 27.90 45.77
CA ALA A 91 0.08 27.72 46.08
C ALA A 91 -0.17 26.37 46.79
N GLU A 92 -1.16 26.35 47.70
CA GLU A 92 -1.55 25.07 48.33
C GLU A 92 -2.11 24.12 47.26
N GLY A 93 -1.33 23.08 46.94
CA GLY A 93 -1.69 22.04 45.97
C GLY A 93 -0.44 21.36 45.44
N GLY A 94 -0.60 20.12 45.00
CA GLY A 94 0.45 19.32 44.41
C GLY A 94 -0.11 18.46 43.28
N ILE A 95 0.72 17.72 42.56
CA ILE A 95 0.31 16.80 41.50
C ILE A 95 -0.45 15.65 42.14
N ASN A 96 -1.69 15.43 41.71
CA ASN A 96 -2.51 14.31 42.15
C ASN A 96 -2.18 13.05 41.34
N PHE A 97 -1.15 12.31 41.74
CA PHE A 97 -0.73 11.09 41.07
C PHE A 97 -1.79 9.99 41.07
N LEU A 98 -2.71 9.98 42.06
CA LEU A 98 -3.79 9.00 42.12
C LEU A 98 -4.81 9.25 41.01
N TYR A 99 -5.16 10.50 40.77
CA TYR A 99 -6.07 10.90 39.70
C TYR A 99 -5.46 10.62 38.32
N ILE A 100 -4.19 10.95 38.11
CA ILE A 100 -3.45 10.62 36.88
C ILE A 100 -3.42 9.11 36.68
N GLY A 101 -3.16 8.33 37.75
CA GLY A 101 -3.19 6.87 37.68
C GLY A 101 -4.54 6.32 37.26
N GLN A 102 -5.64 6.88 37.74
CA GLN A 102 -6.99 6.50 37.32
C GLN A 102 -7.25 6.80 35.83
N ILE A 103 -6.81 7.97 35.34
CA ILE A 103 -6.92 8.33 33.92
C ILE A 103 -6.15 7.34 33.05
N ILE A 104 -4.91 6.99 33.43
CA ILE A 104 -4.07 6.04 32.69
C ILE A 104 -4.72 4.64 32.68
N LEU A 105 -5.26 4.19 33.80
CA LEU A 105 -5.95 2.88 33.88
C LEU A 105 -7.19 2.86 33.01
N PHE A 106 -7.96 3.96 32.98
CA PHE A 106 -9.12 4.11 32.12
C PHE A 106 -8.74 4.12 30.63
N LEU A 107 -7.66 4.83 30.27
CA LEU A 107 -7.09 4.82 28.94
C LEU A 107 -6.66 3.42 28.50
N LEU A 108 -6.02 2.67 29.38
CA LEU A 108 -5.64 1.29 29.12
C LEU A 108 -6.87 0.44 28.81
N GLY A 109 -7.94 0.59 29.58
CA GLY A 109 -9.22 -0.10 29.34
C GLY A 109 -9.81 0.22 27.97
N ILE A 110 -9.83 1.50 27.59
CA ILE A 110 -10.32 1.97 26.29
C ILE A 110 -9.48 1.40 25.13
N TYR A 111 -8.16 1.41 25.25
CA TYR A 111 -7.29 0.86 24.22
C TYR A 111 -7.39 -0.66 24.09
N LEU A 112 -7.56 -1.38 25.20
CA LEU A 112 -7.83 -2.81 25.17
C LEU A 112 -9.16 -3.12 24.46
N LEU A 113 -10.18 -2.33 24.73
CA LEU A 113 -11.49 -2.45 24.08
C LEU A 113 -11.41 -2.13 22.60
N SER A 114 -10.67 -1.08 22.21
CA SER A 114 -10.39 -0.74 20.82
C SER A 114 -9.65 -1.88 20.09
N ALA A 115 -8.64 -2.46 20.73
CA ALA A 115 -7.91 -3.60 20.18
C ALA A 115 -8.80 -4.83 19.97
N LEU A 116 -9.70 -5.11 20.92
CA LEU A 116 -10.67 -6.19 20.80
C LEU A 116 -11.61 -5.98 19.60
N PHE A 117 -12.16 -4.77 19.43
CA PHE A 117 -13.02 -4.46 18.29
C PHE A 117 -12.26 -4.52 16.96
N SER A 118 -11.03 -4.04 16.92
CA SER A 118 -10.16 -4.15 15.73
C SER A 118 -9.85 -5.63 15.39
N TYR A 119 -9.64 -6.46 16.40
CA TYR A 119 -9.46 -7.90 16.21
C TYR A 119 -10.71 -8.56 15.62
N ILE A 120 -11.91 -8.28 16.18
CA ILE A 120 -13.18 -8.82 15.68
C ILE A 120 -13.43 -8.36 14.23
N GLN A 121 -13.15 -7.10 13.92
CA GLN A 121 -13.20 -6.57 12.56
C GLN A 121 -12.29 -7.36 11.62
N GLY A 122 -11.00 -7.49 11.96
CA GLY A 122 -10.01 -8.18 11.15
C GLY A 122 -10.38 -9.64 10.91
N PHE A 123 -10.81 -10.35 11.95
CA PHE A 123 -11.27 -11.74 11.88
C PHE A 123 -12.48 -11.89 10.94
N THR A 124 -13.46 -10.99 11.07
CA THR A 124 -14.67 -11.00 10.23
C THR A 124 -14.34 -10.76 8.76
N LEU A 125 -13.49 -9.77 8.45
CA LEU A 125 -13.10 -9.43 7.09
C LEU A 125 -12.19 -10.50 6.45
N ALA A 126 -11.28 -11.08 7.23
CA ALA A 126 -10.47 -12.21 6.77
C ALA A 126 -11.34 -13.41 6.39
N GLY A 127 -12.36 -13.71 7.18
CA GLY A 127 -13.34 -14.76 6.89
C GLY A 127 -14.15 -14.48 5.60
N VAL A 128 -14.50 -13.22 5.32
CA VAL A 128 -15.16 -12.83 4.07
C VAL A 128 -14.21 -13.04 2.89
N SER A 129 -12.98 -12.55 2.99
CA SER A 129 -11.97 -12.67 1.94
C SER A 129 -11.68 -14.14 1.60
N ALA A 130 -11.49 -14.99 2.61
CA ALA A 130 -11.26 -16.42 2.42
C ALA A 130 -12.45 -17.11 1.72
N LYS A 131 -13.69 -16.74 2.07
CA LYS A 131 -14.87 -17.34 1.44
C LYS A 131 -15.10 -16.85 0.01
N VAL A 132 -14.77 -15.59 -0.29
CA VAL A 132 -14.76 -15.05 -1.67
C VAL A 132 -13.72 -15.79 -2.50
N SER A 133 -12.49 -16.00 -1.98
CA SER A 133 -11.45 -16.79 -2.65
C SER A 133 -11.90 -18.22 -2.95
N TYR A 134 -12.49 -18.88 -1.97
CA TYR A 134 -13.07 -20.22 -2.14
C TYR A 134 -14.12 -20.25 -3.27
N ASN A 135 -15.06 -19.31 -3.27
CA ASN A 135 -16.11 -19.22 -4.28
C ASN A 135 -15.53 -18.94 -5.68
N LEU A 136 -14.50 -18.08 -5.77
CA LEU A 136 -13.81 -17.81 -7.03
C LEU A 136 -13.09 -19.03 -7.57
N ARG A 137 -12.35 -19.75 -6.73
CA ARG A 137 -11.69 -21.01 -7.16
C ARG A 137 -12.68 -22.04 -7.64
N ASN A 138 -13.78 -22.21 -6.90
CA ASN A 138 -14.84 -23.14 -7.28
C ASN A 138 -15.46 -22.77 -8.65
N ALA A 139 -15.79 -21.48 -8.84
CA ALA A 139 -16.34 -20.98 -10.10
C ALA A 139 -15.36 -21.16 -11.27
N LEU A 140 -14.04 -20.93 -11.05
CA LEU A 140 -12.99 -21.15 -12.04
C LEU A 140 -12.87 -22.63 -12.41
N MET A 141 -12.86 -23.52 -11.42
CA MET A 141 -12.79 -24.97 -11.67
C MET A 141 -13.99 -25.49 -12.48
N HIS A 142 -15.21 -25.05 -12.10
CA HIS A 142 -16.40 -25.38 -12.87
C HIS A 142 -16.35 -24.85 -14.31
N LYS A 143 -15.79 -23.66 -14.51
CA LYS A 143 -15.65 -23.08 -15.84
C LYS A 143 -14.61 -23.82 -16.67
N ILE A 144 -13.47 -24.16 -16.08
CA ILE A 144 -12.40 -24.92 -16.75
C ILE A 144 -12.90 -26.28 -17.25
N ASN A 145 -13.66 -27.00 -16.43
CA ASN A 145 -14.23 -28.29 -16.80
C ASN A 145 -15.23 -28.21 -17.97
N ARG A 146 -15.73 -27.02 -18.32
CA ARG A 146 -16.64 -26.75 -19.42
C ARG A 146 -15.97 -26.15 -20.65
N LEU A 147 -14.68 -25.89 -20.61
CA LEU A 147 -13.95 -25.32 -21.73
C LEU A 147 -13.67 -26.38 -22.80
N PRO A 148 -13.75 -26.01 -24.09
CA PRO A 148 -13.44 -26.93 -25.18
C PRO A 148 -11.93 -27.24 -25.21
N LEU A 149 -11.58 -28.45 -25.70
CA LEU A 149 -10.18 -28.88 -25.84
C LEU A 149 -9.31 -27.90 -26.63
N SER A 150 -9.91 -27.20 -27.62
CA SER A 150 -9.21 -26.19 -28.42
C SER A 150 -8.63 -25.03 -27.57
N TYR A 151 -9.21 -24.73 -26.38
CA TYR A 151 -8.67 -23.76 -25.45
C TYR A 151 -7.33 -24.22 -24.86
N PHE A 152 -7.27 -25.50 -24.45
CA PHE A 152 -6.06 -26.08 -23.85
C PHE A 152 -4.92 -26.27 -24.85
N HIS A 153 -5.24 -26.39 -26.15
CA HIS A 153 -4.20 -26.41 -27.20
C HIS A 153 -3.55 -25.01 -27.41
N ARG A 154 -4.28 -23.92 -27.09
CA ARG A 154 -3.80 -22.55 -27.28
C ARG A 154 -3.22 -21.90 -26.02
N THR A 155 -3.48 -22.48 -24.86
CA THR A 155 -3.09 -21.93 -23.56
C THR A 155 -2.22 -22.94 -22.82
N SER A 156 -1.09 -22.52 -22.25
CA SER A 156 -0.26 -23.44 -21.47
C SER A 156 -0.99 -23.89 -20.20
N GLN A 157 -0.82 -25.16 -19.84
CA GLN A 157 -1.41 -25.70 -18.60
C GLN A 157 -0.89 -24.95 -17.36
N GLY A 158 0.38 -24.51 -17.36
CA GLY A 158 0.97 -23.71 -16.31
C GLY A 158 0.30 -22.34 -16.13
N ASP A 159 -0.12 -21.69 -17.23
CA ASP A 159 -0.83 -20.40 -17.17
C ASP A 159 -2.22 -20.57 -16.55
N VAL A 160 -2.94 -21.63 -16.91
CA VAL A 160 -4.24 -21.94 -16.31
C VAL A 160 -4.11 -22.24 -14.81
N LEU A 161 -3.13 -23.04 -14.43
CA LEU A 161 -2.87 -23.38 -13.03
C LEU A 161 -2.48 -22.13 -12.22
N SER A 162 -1.59 -21.29 -12.76
CA SER A 162 -1.18 -20.03 -12.12
C SER A 162 -2.36 -19.10 -11.85
N ARG A 163 -3.33 -19.02 -12.76
CA ARG A 163 -4.54 -18.21 -12.54
C ARG A 163 -5.43 -18.73 -11.43
N ILE A 164 -5.54 -20.06 -11.27
CA ILE A 164 -6.37 -20.67 -10.21
C ILE A 164 -5.71 -20.53 -8.84
N THR A 165 -4.38 -20.61 -8.78
CA THR A 165 -3.61 -20.55 -7.54
C THR A 165 -3.16 -19.12 -7.23
N ASN A 166 -2.18 -18.63 -7.97
CA ASN A 166 -1.49 -17.37 -7.65
C ASN A 166 -2.36 -16.13 -7.82
N ASP A 167 -3.13 -16.05 -8.93
CA ASP A 167 -3.96 -14.85 -9.18
C ASP A 167 -5.11 -14.76 -8.17
N VAL A 168 -5.74 -15.90 -7.83
CA VAL A 168 -6.82 -15.92 -6.82
C VAL A 168 -6.28 -15.63 -5.43
N ASP A 169 -5.08 -16.11 -5.07
CA ASP A 169 -4.45 -15.80 -3.79
C ASP A 169 -4.06 -14.32 -3.69
N THR A 170 -3.47 -13.78 -4.75
CA THR A 170 -3.13 -12.35 -4.84
C THR A 170 -4.39 -11.48 -4.71
N LEU A 171 -5.48 -11.88 -5.38
CA LEU A 171 -6.75 -11.19 -5.30
C LEU A 171 -7.35 -11.29 -3.88
N SER A 172 -7.27 -12.46 -3.23
CA SER A 172 -7.77 -12.66 -1.87
C SER A 172 -7.02 -11.81 -0.85
N GLN A 173 -5.69 -11.80 -0.93
CA GLN A 173 -4.84 -10.97 -0.05
C GLN A 173 -5.08 -9.48 -0.28
N GLY A 174 -5.11 -9.06 -1.55
CA GLY A 174 -5.39 -7.68 -1.94
C GLY A 174 -6.77 -7.21 -1.49
N LEU A 175 -7.80 -8.08 -1.59
CA LEU A 175 -9.14 -7.79 -1.10
C LEU A 175 -9.17 -7.59 0.41
N ASN A 176 -8.60 -8.53 1.17
CA ASN A 176 -8.57 -8.43 2.63
C ASN A 176 -7.90 -7.14 3.08
N GLN A 177 -6.71 -6.85 2.54
CA GLN A 177 -5.95 -5.65 2.87
C GLN A 177 -6.69 -4.36 2.44
N SER A 178 -7.19 -4.32 1.20
CA SER A 178 -7.83 -3.12 0.65
C SER A 178 -9.16 -2.80 1.34
N ILE A 179 -10.00 -3.80 1.62
CA ILE A 179 -11.28 -3.60 2.29
C ILE A 179 -11.05 -3.12 3.72
N THR A 180 -10.16 -3.80 4.45
CA THR A 180 -9.81 -3.41 5.83
C THR A 180 -9.28 -1.98 5.87
N GLN A 181 -8.29 -1.67 5.02
CA GLN A 181 -7.67 -0.35 4.96
C GLN A 181 -8.69 0.74 4.59
N LEU A 182 -9.55 0.49 3.61
CA LEU A 182 -10.56 1.46 3.17
C LEU A 182 -11.56 1.77 4.29
N ILE A 183 -12.09 0.74 4.94
CA ILE A 183 -13.03 0.90 6.05
C ILE A 183 -12.38 1.68 7.19
N THR A 184 -11.20 1.27 7.63
CA THR A 184 -10.49 1.92 8.74
C THR A 184 -10.12 3.36 8.39
N SER A 185 -9.64 3.63 7.18
CA SER A 185 -9.28 4.99 6.74
C SER A 185 -10.50 5.92 6.69
N VAL A 186 -11.63 5.45 6.15
CA VAL A 186 -12.86 6.26 6.09
C VAL A 186 -13.36 6.56 7.50
N CYS A 187 -13.44 5.55 8.37
CA CYS A 187 -13.85 5.74 9.77
C CYS A 187 -12.89 6.69 10.50
N SER A 188 -11.58 6.56 10.31
CA SER A 188 -10.58 7.42 10.94
C SER A 188 -10.68 8.87 10.47
N VAL A 189 -10.79 9.11 9.16
CA VAL A 189 -10.91 10.47 8.61
C VAL A 189 -12.17 11.14 9.11
N LEU A 190 -13.32 10.45 9.05
CA LEU A 190 -14.58 10.99 9.54
C LEU A 190 -14.55 11.22 11.06
N GLY A 191 -14.05 10.25 11.83
CA GLY A 191 -13.96 10.35 13.27
C GLY A 191 -13.04 11.48 13.73
N VAL A 192 -11.85 11.63 13.11
CA VAL A 192 -10.92 12.73 13.41
C VAL A 192 -11.53 14.07 13.04
N LEU A 193 -12.18 14.21 11.88
CA LEU A 193 -12.85 15.44 11.48
C LEU A 193 -13.93 15.85 12.47
N VAL A 194 -14.81 14.94 12.88
CA VAL A 194 -15.83 15.21 13.89
C VAL A 194 -15.20 15.63 15.20
N MET A 195 -14.16 14.92 15.66
CA MET A 195 -13.47 15.26 16.90
C MET A 195 -12.82 16.65 16.86
N MET A 196 -12.14 16.98 15.77
CA MET A 196 -11.51 18.30 15.58
C MET A 196 -12.54 19.43 15.59
N LEU A 197 -13.68 19.25 14.92
CA LEU A 197 -14.78 20.22 14.92
C LEU A 197 -15.39 20.42 16.32
N THR A 198 -15.42 19.39 17.18
CA THR A 198 -15.90 19.52 18.56
C THR A 198 -14.91 20.24 19.47
N ILE A 199 -13.62 20.25 19.15
CA ILE A 199 -12.59 20.94 19.91
C ILE A 199 -12.52 22.41 19.48
N SER A 200 -12.25 22.67 18.19
CA SER A 200 -12.14 24.00 17.63
C SER A 200 -12.35 23.99 16.10
N TRP A 201 -13.34 24.71 15.62
CA TRP A 201 -13.58 24.84 14.17
C TRP A 201 -12.46 25.63 13.46
N GLN A 202 -11.83 26.59 14.16
CA GLN A 202 -10.75 27.40 13.63
C GLN A 202 -9.49 26.57 13.37
N MET A 203 -9.10 25.75 14.36
CA MET A 203 -7.94 24.83 14.23
C MET A 203 -8.22 23.74 13.18
N THR A 204 -9.48 23.30 13.04
CA THR A 204 -9.88 22.38 11.98
C THR A 204 -9.68 22.98 10.61
N LEU A 205 -10.05 24.25 10.43
CA LEU A 205 -9.88 24.95 9.16
C LEU A 205 -8.40 25.13 8.81
N ALA A 206 -7.57 25.48 9.79
CA ALA A 206 -6.12 25.55 9.62
C ALA A 206 -5.54 24.18 9.19
N ALA A 207 -5.93 23.10 9.86
CA ALA A 207 -5.50 21.74 9.50
C ALA A 207 -5.97 21.32 8.09
N LEU A 208 -7.20 21.68 7.69
CA LEU A 208 -7.70 21.42 6.35
C LEU A 208 -6.93 22.20 5.27
N CYS A 209 -6.41 23.40 5.57
CA CYS A 209 -5.56 24.14 4.63
C CYS A 209 -4.20 23.45 4.38
N ILE A 210 -3.72 22.61 5.28
CA ILE A 210 -2.48 21.86 5.10
C ILE A 210 -2.63 20.77 4.04
N ILE A 211 -3.82 20.18 3.91
CA ILE A 211 -4.08 19.08 2.96
C ILE A 211 -3.80 19.51 1.50
N PRO A 212 -4.35 20.61 0.96
CA PRO A 212 -4.05 21.02 -0.39
C PRO A 212 -2.57 21.38 -0.60
N VAL A 213 -1.90 21.97 0.39
CA VAL A 213 -0.45 22.24 0.33
C VAL A 213 0.33 20.93 0.18
N THR A 214 0.01 19.93 1.00
CA THR A 214 0.62 18.61 0.92
C THR A 214 0.37 17.96 -0.44
N LEU A 215 -0.88 18.01 -0.94
CA LEU A 215 -1.23 17.44 -2.24
C LEU A 215 -0.46 18.09 -3.39
N ILE A 216 -0.33 19.42 -3.38
CA ILE A 216 0.43 20.15 -4.40
C ILE A 216 1.90 19.73 -4.38
N LEU A 217 2.53 19.67 -3.22
CA LEU A 217 3.93 19.25 -3.06
C LEU A 217 4.13 17.81 -3.54
N VAL A 218 3.26 16.88 -3.14
CA VAL A 218 3.31 15.49 -3.58
C VAL A 218 3.15 15.38 -5.10
N MET A 219 2.17 16.07 -5.69
CA MET A 219 1.96 16.06 -7.14
C MET A 219 3.17 16.60 -7.88
N LEU A 220 3.82 17.64 -7.36
CA LEU A 220 5.01 18.24 -7.95
C LEU A 220 6.17 17.24 -7.94
N VAL A 221 6.45 16.60 -6.81
CA VAL A 221 7.48 15.57 -6.70
C VAL A 221 7.18 14.39 -7.62
N VAL A 222 5.93 13.89 -7.64
CA VAL A 222 5.51 12.79 -8.52
C VAL A 222 5.72 13.16 -9.99
N LYS A 223 5.30 14.35 -10.40
CA LYS A 223 5.45 14.82 -11.80
C LYS A 223 6.91 14.86 -12.24
N ILE A 224 7.80 15.34 -11.37
CA ILE A 224 9.26 15.40 -11.66
C ILE A 224 9.83 13.98 -11.68
N SER A 225 9.48 13.15 -10.72
CA SER A 225 9.98 11.77 -10.59
C SER A 225 9.56 10.88 -11.74
N GLN A 226 8.35 11.02 -12.28
CA GLN A 226 7.82 10.17 -13.36
C GLN A 226 8.74 10.11 -14.58
N LYS A 227 9.36 11.23 -14.97
CA LYS A 227 10.30 11.29 -16.09
C LYS A 227 11.51 10.38 -15.83
N HIS A 228 12.06 10.43 -14.62
CA HIS A 228 13.23 9.64 -14.25
C HIS A 228 12.89 8.15 -14.09
N PHE A 229 11.73 7.81 -13.53
CA PHE A 229 11.25 6.43 -13.48
C PHE A 229 11.02 5.83 -14.86
N LYS A 230 10.44 6.60 -15.80
CA LYS A 230 10.26 6.14 -17.18
C LYS A 230 11.60 5.87 -17.86
N ASN A 231 12.57 6.76 -17.66
CA ASN A 231 13.91 6.60 -18.20
C ASN A 231 14.64 5.39 -17.57
N GLN A 232 14.52 5.21 -16.26
CA GLN A 232 15.08 4.05 -15.55
C GLN A 232 14.53 2.75 -16.12
N GLN A 233 13.21 2.64 -16.30
CA GLN A 233 12.60 1.44 -16.90
C GLN A 233 13.05 1.21 -18.35
N LYS A 234 13.18 2.28 -19.13
CA LYS A 234 13.70 2.21 -20.50
C LYS A 234 15.13 1.66 -20.54
N TYR A 235 16.03 2.21 -19.71
CA TYR A 235 17.43 1.79 -19.69
C TYR A 235 17.60 0.42 -19.03
N LEU A 236 16.79 0.07 -18.06
CA LEU A 236 16.76 -1.29 -17.50
C LEU A 236 16.37 -2.32 -18.56
N GLY A 237 15.37 -2.00 -19.40
CA GLY A 237 15.00 -2.84 -20.53
C GLY A 237 16.14 -2.97 -21.56
N ALA A 238 16.87 -1.89 -21.85
CA ALA A 238 18.02 -1.92 -22.77
C ALA A 238 19.17 -2.78 -22.22
N VAL A 239 19.53 -2.61 -20.94
CA VAL A 239 20.56 -3.41 -20.27
C VAL A 239 20.18 -4.89 -20.24
N ASN A 240 18.94 -5.21 -19.86
CA ASN A 240 18.47 -6.60 -19.86
C ASN A 240 18.48 -7.22 -21.26
N GLY A 241 18.03 -6.48 -22.29
CA GLY A 241 18.06 -6.94 -23.67
C GLY A 241 19.48 -7.19 -24.15
N GLN A 242 20.44 -6.32 -23.82
CA GLN A 242 21.85 -6.50 -24.14
C GLN A 242 22.46 -7.72 -23.44
N VAL A 243 22.16 -7.93 -22.16
CA VAL A 243 22.61 -9.13 -21.42
C VAL A 243 22.06 -10.40 -22.06
N GLU A 244 20.77 -10.41 -22.44
CA GLU A 244 20.12 -11.55 -23.11
C GLU A 244 20.77 -11.83 -24.48
N GLU A 245 21.02 -10.78 -25.28
CA GLU A 245 21.71 -10.88 -26.60
C GLU A 245 23.12 -11.40 -26.43
N MET A 246 23.90 -10.85 -25.49
CA MET A 246 25.27 -11.27 -25.22
C MET A 246 25.36 -12.70 -24.71
N TYR A 247 24.43 -13.10 -23.83
CA TYR A 247 24.40 -14.46 -23.32
C TYR A 247 23.96 -15.47 -24.39
N GLY A 248 22.97 -15.12 -25.21
CA GLY A 248 22.49 -15.95 -26.32
C GLY A 248 23.52 -16.06 -27.45
N GLY A 249 24.27 -14.98 -27.70
CA GLY A 249 25.32 -14.90 -28.74
C GLY A 249 26.74 -15.14 -28.24
N HIS A 250 26.96 -15.65 -27.02
CA HIS A 250 28.28 -15.72 -26.38
C HIS A 250 29.35 -16.43 -27.23
N MET A 251 28.99 -17.52 -27.89
CA MET A 251 29.91 -18.25 -28.78
C MET A 251 30.40 -17.40 -29.96
N VAL A 252 29.49 -16.57 -30.52
CA VAL A 252 29.82 -15.67 -31.64
C VAL A 252 30.73 -14.55 -31.14
N VAL A 253 30.40 -13.95 -30.00
CA VAL A 253 31.23 -12.90 -29.39
C VAL A 253 32.67 -13.39 -29.13
N LYS A 254 32.81 -14.60 -28.60
CA LYS A 254 34.11 -15.26 -28.39
C LYS A 254 34.84 -15.53 -29.69
N ALA A 255 34.17 -16.07 -30.70
CA ALA A 255 34.76 -16.41 -31.97
C ALA A 255 35.34 -15.18 -32.71
N PHE A 256 34.75 -14.00 -32.51
CA PHE A 256 35.15 -12.74 -33.16
C PHE A 256 35.89 -11.78 -32.22
N ASN A 257 36.32 -12.20 -31.02
CA ASN A 257 36.99 -11.37 -30.00
C ASN A 257 36.21 -10.06 -29.68
N GLY A 258 34.87 -10.17 -29.64
CA GLY A 258 33.97 -9.03 -29.47
C GLY A 258 33.76 -8.58 -28.03
N GLU A 259 34.37 -9.19 -27.01
CA GLU A 259 34.13 -8.96 -25.59
C GLU A 259 34.36 -7.51 -25.17
N SER A 260 35.47 -6.91 -25.64
CA SER A 260 35.81 -5.52 -25.31
C SER A 260 34.79 -4.51 -25.86
N LYS A 261 34.18 -4.80 -27.01
CA LYS A 261 33.10 -3.97 -27.56
C LYS A 261 31.83 -4.14 -26.76
N ALA A 262 31.48 -5.37 -26.45
CA ALA A 262 30.30 -5.71 -25.68
C ALA A 262 30.31 -5.07 -24.27
N LEU A 263 31.46 -5.11 -23.59
CA LEU A 263 31.64 -4.44 -22.30
C LEU A 263 31.47 -2.92 -22.41
N ARG A 264 32.07 -2.28 -23.39
CA ARG A 264 31.91 -0.82 -23.60
C ARG A 264 30.46 -0.42 -23.86
N ASP A 265 29.75 -1.20 -24.66
CA ASP A 265 28.33 -0.94 -24.96
C ASP A 265 27.48 -1.15 -23.72
N PHE A 266 27.75 -2.18 -22.90
CA PHE A 266 27.13 -2.41 -21.61
C PHE A 266 27.37 -1.25 -20.64
N ASP A 267 28.61 -0.83 -20.44
CA ASP A 267 28.96 0.27 -19.54
C ASP A 267 28.20 1.55 -19.90
N LYS A 268 28.13 1.87 -21.20
CA LYS A 268 27.40 3.03 -21.69
C LYS A 268 25.93 3.02 -21.35
N ASP A 269 25.26 1.88 -21.45
CA ASP A 269 23.84 1.77 -21.11
C ASP A 269 23.62 1.63 -19.61
N ASN A 270 24.56 0.99 -18.90
CA ASN A 270 24.55 0.92 -17.44
C ASN A 270 24.75 2.31 -16.80
N ASP A 271 25.61 3.17 -17.36
CA ASP A 271 25.78 4.55 -16.90
C ASP A 271 24.49 5.38 -17.05
N LYS A 272 23.76 5.18 -18.16
CA LYS A 272 22.45 5.82 -18.34
C LYS A 272 21.43 5.32 -17.33
N LEU A 273 21.44 4.00 -17.08
CA LEU A 273 20.58 3.37 -16.05
C LEU A 273 20.91 3.90 -14.66
N TYR A 274 22.19 3.96 -14.30
CA TYR A 274 22.66 4.53 -13.04
C TYR A 274 22.18 5.98 -12.86
N ASN A 275 22.40 6.84 -13.86
CA ASN A 275 22.01 8.25 -13.82
C ASN A 275 20.49 8.47 -13.75
N ALA A 276 19.69 7.61 -14.37
CA ALA A 276 18.25 7.66 -14.27
C ALA A 276 17.76 7.08 -12.93
N GLY A 277 18.38 6.00 -12.48
CA GLY A 277 18.02 5.26 -11.27
C GLY A 277 18.25 6.07 -9.99
N TRP A 278 19.45 6.64 -9.82
CA TRP A 278 19.73 7.40 -8.60
C TRP A 278 18.84 8.64 -8.49
N LYS A 279 18.55 9.35 -9.63
CA LYS A 279 17.64 10.50 -9.64
C LYS A 279 16.19 10.09 -9.30
N ALA A 280 15.73 8.98 -9.86
CA ALA A 280 14.41 8.43 -9.55
C ALA A 280 14.30 8.06 -8.07
N GLN A 281 15.33 7.38 -7.53
CA GLN A 281 15.35 6.93 -6.14
C GLN A 281 15.48 8.09 -5.15
N PHE A 282 16.33 9.08 -5.46
CA PHE A 282 16.48 10.29 -4.64
C PHE A 282 15.16 11.07 -4.54
N LEU A 283 14.52 11.36 -5.68
CA LEU A 283 13.25 12.07 -5.71
C LEU A 283 12.13 11.30 -5.00
N SER A 284 12.09 9.98 -5.16
CA SER A 284 11.14 9.13 -4.45
C SER A 284 11.41 9.12 -2.95
N GLY A 285 12.69 9.04 -2.56
CA GLY A 285 13.12 9.07 -1.15
C GLY A 285 12.83 10.39 -0.44
N MET A 286 12.80 11.51 -1.17
CA MET A 286 12.42 12.82 -0.61
C MET A 286 10.94 12.93 -0.24
N MET A 287 10.07 12.04 -0.73
CA MET A 287 8.64 12.09 -0.40
C MET A 287 8.39 12.03 1.10
N GLN A 288 9.03 11.09 1.79
CA GLN A 288 8.84 10.91 3.23
C GLN A 288 9.32 12.11 4.06
N PRO A 289 10.54 12.64 3.87
CA PRO A 289 10.98 13.88 4.54
C PRO A 289 10.07 15.09 4.27
N ILE A 290 9.60 15.27 3.03
CA ILE A 290 8.68 16.36 2.68
C ILE A 290 7.35 16.22 3.43
N MET A 291 6.77 15.03 3.44
CA MET A 291 5.53 14.76 4.18
C MET A 291 5.70 15.02 5.68
N SER A 292 6.81 14.56 6.27
CA SER A 292 7.12 14.80 7.68
C SER A 292 7.34 16.29 7.98
N PHE A 293 8.03 17.02 7.09
CA PHE A 293 8.24 18.46 7.25
C PHE A 293 6.92 19.23 7.25
N VAL A 294 6.04 18.95 6.27
CA VAL A 294 4.72 19.60 6.18
C VAL A 294 3.86 19.26 7.38
N GLY A 295 3.87 17.99 7.82
CA GLY A 295 3.15 17.55 9.03
C GLY A 295 3.63 18.28 10.29
N ASN A 296 4.94 18.38 10.50
CA ASN A 296 5.53 19.08 11.65
C ASN A 296 5.29 20.60 11.57
N ALA A 297 5.41 21.21 10.37
CA ALA A 297 5.09 22.62 10.19
C ALA A 297 3.62 22.91 10.49
N GLY A 298 2.72 22.01 10.05
CA GLY A 298 1.31 22.07 10.41
C GLY A 298 1.05 21.95 11.90
N TYR A 299 1.77 21.04 12.57
CA TYR A 299 1.70 20.91 14.03
C TYR A 299 2.12 22.19 14.75
N VAL A 300 3.26 22.78 14.37
CA VAL A 300 3.74 24.06 14.95
C VAL A 300 2.76 25.21 14.71
N LEU A 301 2.08 25.22 13.55
CA LEU A 301 1.11 26.27 13.22
C LEU A 301 -0.18 26.16 14.06
N ILE A 302 -0.52 24.94 14.50
CA ILE A 302 -1.69 24.67 15.32
C ILE A 302 -1.40 24.93 16.80
N CYS A 303 -0.18 24.67 17.31
CA CYS A 303 0.27 24.99 18.66
C CYS A 303 0.48 26.50 18.87
#